data_787a288a767b69c88bed1bb97044aaf4
#
_entry.id   787a288a767b69c88bed1bb97044aaf4
#
_cell.length_a   1.000
_cell.length_b   1.000
_cell.length_c   1.000
_cell.angle_alpha   90.00
_cell.angle_beta   90.00
_cell.angle_gamma   90.00
#
_symmetry.space_group_name_H-M   'P 1'
#
loop_
_entity.id
_entity.type
_entity.pdbx_description
1 polymer ?
#
loop_
_entity_poly.entity_id
_entity_poly.type
_entity_poly.pdbx_seq_one_letter_code
_entity_poly.pdbx_strand_id
1 'polypeptide(L)'
;MTRKKEIDRDRILDAAERVILESGGRNFTLDAVAEHAGISKGGLVYSFATKDGLVRAALEREVTRFQEAVRQRLGGRPVKPFELVLAHIDEALDEDDAATRKAAFLVTALVHAPDMMEPARLYYRALLDPLLSKSGAAHDDEELRCMSS
;
A
#
# COMPACT_ATOMS: atom_id res chain seq x y z
N MET A 1 -8.81 -4.83 29.04
CA MET A 1 -9.91 -4.62 28.08
C MET A 1 -9.48 -4.23 26.67
N THR A 2 -8.40 -3.49 26.50
CA THR A 2 -7.87 -3.03 25.18
C THR A 2 -7.48 -4.18 24.25
N ARG A 3 -6.82 -5.21 24.75
CA ARG A 3 -6.28 -6.34 23.97
C ARG A 3 -7.34 -7.17 23.23
N LYS A 4 -8.53 -7.37 23.82
CA LYS A 4 -9.61 -8.16 23.18
C LYS A 4 -10.24 -7.41 22.00
N LYS A 5 -10.36 -6.08 22.10
CA LYS A 5 -10.90 -5.22 21.02
C LYS A 5 -9.92 -5.13 19.84
N GLU A 6 -8.62 -5.13 20.10
CA GLU A 6 -7.57 -5.10 19.08
C GLU A 6 -7.51 -6.42 18.29
N ILE A 7 -7.60 -7.55 19.00
CA ILE A 7 -7.64 -8.90 18.38
C ILE A 7 -8.88 -9.06 17.48
N ASP A 8 -10.04 -8.57 17.92
CA ASP A 8 -11.28 -8.62 17.13
C ASP A 8 -11.16 -7.75 15.85
N ARG A 9 -10.49 -6.60 15.93
CA ARG A 9 -10.28 -5.70 14.79
C ARG A 9 -9.33 -6.32 13.76
N ASP A 10 -8.21 -6.91 14.17
CA ASP A 10 -7.26 -7.57 13.28
C ASP A 10 -7.91 -8.77 12.59
N ARG A 11 -8.70 -9.56 13.30
CA ARG A 11 -9.46 -10.67 12.73
C ARG A 11 -10.44 -10.20 11.65
N ILE A 12 -11.08 -9.06 11.83
CA ILE A 12 -11.95 -8.45 10.82
C ILE A 12 -11.14 -8.02 9.60
N LEU A 13 -9.98 -7.41 9.80
CA LEU A 13 -9.10 -6.99 8.71
C LEU A 13 -8.54 -8.19 7.94
N ASP A 14 -8.18 -9.29 8.60
CA ASP A 14 -7.76 -10.53 7.94
C ASP A 14 -8.88 -11.12 7.07
N ALA A 15 -10.11 -11.10 7.57
CA ALA A 15 -11.27 -11.52 6.80
C ALA A 15 -11.53 -10.60 5.60
N ALA A 16 -11.38 -9.30 5.78
CA ALA A 16 -11.52 -8.32 4.70
C ALA A 16 -10.48 -8.55 3.59
N GLU A 17 -9.22 -8.81 3.95
CA GLU A 17 -8.17 -9.15 3.00
C GLU A 17 -8.52 -10.41 2.19
N ARG A 18 -8.99 -11.47 2.84
CA ARG A 18 -9.42 -12.70 2.14
C ARG A 18 -10.53 -12.42 1.14
N VAL A 19 -11.57 -11.70 1.54
CA VAL A 19 -12.68 -11.34 0.65
C VAL A 19 -12.20 -10.50 -0.53
N ILE A 20 -11.28 -9.56 -0.33
CA ILE A 20 -10.69 -8.76 -1.41
C ILE A 20 -9.95 -9.65 -2.40
N LEU A 21 -9.13 -10.58 -1.92
CA LEU A 21 -8.36 -11.49 -2.76
C LEU A 21 -9.25 -12.45 -3.55
N GLU A 22 -10.24 -13.04 -2.91
CA GLU A 22 -11.14 -14.01 -3.52
C GLU A 22 -12.10 -13.40 -4.53
N SER A 23 -12.60 -12.18 -4.24
CA SER A 23 -13.62 -11.51 -5.05
C SER A 23 -13.09 -10.46 -6.02
N GLY A 24 -11.79 -10.15 -5.98
CA GLY A 24 -11.19 -9.07 -6.76
C GLY A 24 -11.76 -7.68 -6.41
N GLY A 25 -12.30 -7.50 -5.22
CA GLY A 25 -12.91 -6.26 -4.74
C GLY A 25 -14.32 -5.96 -5.26
N ARG A 26 -14.77 -6.59 -6.35
CA ARG A 26 -16.10 -6.33 -6.94
C ARG A 26 -17.25 -6.80 -6.05
N ASN A 27 -17.10 -7.97 -5.44
CA ASN A 27 -18.11 -8.58 -4.58
C ASN A 27 -17.81 -8.39 -3.08
N PHE A 28 -16.98 -7.42 -2.75
CA PHE A 28 -16.68 -7.09 -1.37
C PHE A 28 -17.93 -6.57 -0.66
N THR A 29 -18.41 -7.30 0.34
CA THR A 29 -19.56 -6.93 1.17
C THR A 29 -19.25 -7.10 2.65
N LEU A 30 -19.91 -6.30 3.50
CA LEU A 30 -19.76 -6.44 4.95
C LEU A 30 -20.27 -7.80 5.44
N ASP A 31 -21.28 -8.38 4.78
CA ASP A 31 -21.81 -9.70 5.13
C ASP A 31 -20.79 -10.80 4.86
N ALA A 32 -20.10 -10.79 3.71
CA ALA A 32 -19.03 -11.73 3.40
C ALA A 32 -17.88 -11.62 4.40
N VAL A 33 -17.49 -10.40 4.75
CA VAL A 33 -16.43 -10.19 5.76
C VAL A 33 -16.85 -10.68 7.14
N ALA A 34 -18.09 -10.44 7.57
CA ALA A 34 -18.59 -10.92 8.86
C ALA A 34 -18.59 -12.47 8.90
N GLU A 35 -19.01 -13.11 7.82
CA GLU A 35 -18.97 -14.57 7.66
C GLU A 35 -17.54 -15.10 7.77
N HIS A 36 -16.60 -14.56 7.02
CA HIS A 36 -15.17 -14.96 7.05
C HIS A 36 -14.52 -14.69 8.41
N ALA A 37 -14.92 -13.60 9.07
CA ALA A 37 -14.45 -13.28 10.41
C ALA A 37 -15.10 -14.14 11.51
N GLY A 38 -16.18 -14.88 11.19
CA GLY A 38 -16.95 -15.68 12.16
C GLY A 38 -17.59 -14.81 13.25
N ILE A 39 -18.09 -13.62 12.87
CA ILE A 39 -18.77 -12.68 13.78
C ILE A 39 -20.12 -12.26 13.20
N SER A 40 -20.99 -11.70 14.04
CA SER A 40 -22.25 -11.13 13.58
C SER A 40 -22.01 -9.84 12.77
N LYS A 41 -22.90 -9.54 11.81
CA LYS A 41 -22.89 -8.27 11.08
C LYS A 41 -22.91 -7.06 12.04
N GLY A 42 -23.69 -7.12 13.13
CA GLY A 42 -23.73 -6.07 14.15
C GLY A 42 -22.38 -5.87 14.84
N GLY A 43 -21.66 -6.96 15.14
CA GLY A 43 -20.31 -6.91 15.70
C GLY A 43 -19.30 -6.28 14.74
N LEU A 44 -19.41 -6.58 13.45
CA LEU A 44 -18.58 -5.94 12.42
C LEU A 44 -18.89 -4.45 12.31
N VAL A 45 -20.15 -4.07 12.18
CA VAL A 45 -20.57 -2.65 12.04
C VAL A 45 -20.19 -1.83 13.28
N TYR A 46 -20.16 -2.43 14.47
CA TYR A 46 -19.65 -1.78 15.67
C TYR A 46 -18.16 -1.40 15.55
N SER A 47 -17.36 -2.23 14.88
CA SER A 47 -15.92 -1.99 14.69
C SER A 47 -15.63 -1.12 13.44
N PHE A 48 -16.44 -1.28 12.40
CA PHE A 48 -16.32 -0.57 11.12
C PHE A 48 -17.72 -0.18 10.64
N ALA A 49 -18.08 1.07 10.83
CA ALA A 49 -19.43 1.58 10.54
C ALA A 49 -19.79 1.54 9.05
N THR A 50 -18.79 1.58 8.15
CA THR A 50 -18.99 1.62 6.71
C THR A 50 -18.06 0.64 5.99
N LYS A 51 -18.47 0.22 4.78
CA LYS A 51 -17.66 -0.58 3.88
C LYS A 51 -16.36 0.14 3.53
N ASP A 52 -16.44 1.42 3.15
CA ASP A 52 -15.29 2.21 2.76
C ASP A 52 -14.30 2.39 3.93
N GLY A 53 -14.80 2.57 5.15
CA GLY A 53 -13.97 2.63 6.36
C GLY A 53 -13.23 1.32 6.62
N LEU A 54 -13.86 0.17 6.36
CA LEU A 54 -13.22 -1.14 6.47
C LEU A 54 -12.16 -1.35 5.39
N VAL A 55 -12.48 -1.02 4.12
CA VAL A 55 -11.55 -1.10 3.00
C VAL A 55 -10.34 -0.21 3.25
N ARG A 56 -10.56 1.03 3.69
CA ARG A 56 -9.49 1.97 4.03
C ARG A 56 -8.54 1.39 5.09
N ALA A 57 -9.08 0.86 6.18
CA ALA A 57 -8.26 0.27 7.24
C ALA A 57 -7.45 -0.96 6.76
N ALA A 58 -8.02 -1.79 5.88
CA ALA A 58 -7.30 -2.91 5.28
C ALA A 58 -6.17 -2.44 4.36
N LEU A 59 -6.42 -1.40 3.56
CA LEU A 59 -5.41 -0.79 2.68
C LEU A 59 -4.29 -0.11 3.48
N GLU A 60 -4.60 0.64 4.54
CA GLU A 60 -3.62 1.25 5.43
C GLU A 60 -2.70 0.19 6.05
N ARG A 61 -3.26 -0.95 6.46
CA ARG A 61 -2.49 -2.08 6.97
C ARG A 61 -1.56 -2.66 5.91
N GLU A 62 -2.02 -2.84 4.69
CA GLU A 62 -1.19 -3.35 3.59
C GLU A 62 -0.06 -2.38 3.21
N VAL A 63 -0.34 -1.08 3.13
CA VAL A 63 0.70 -0.05 2.91
C VAL A 63 1.75 -0.09 4.02
N THR A 64 1.33 -0.25 5.27
CA THR A 64 2.24 -0.34 6.42
C THR A 64 3.14 -1.58 6.31
N ARG A 65 2.58 -2.74 5.93
CA ARG A 65 3.34 -3.98 5.70
C ARG A 65 4.36 -3.82 4.59
N PHE A 66 3.96 -3.21 3.48
CA PHE A 66 4.85 -2.94 2.35
C PHE A 66 6.02 -2.04 2.76
N GLN A 67 5.73 -0.94 3.45
CA GLN A 67 6.77 -0.02 3.94
C GLN A 67 7.74 -0.69 4.93
N GLU A 68 7.22 -1.58 5.77
CA GLU A 68 8.04 -2.34 6.72
C GLU A 68 8.93 -3.35 5.98
N ALA A 69 8.43 -4.05 4.97
CA ALA A 69 9.21 -4.96 4.14
C ALA A 69 10.34 -4.23 3.41
N VAL A 70 10.06 -3.06 2.81
CA VAL A 70 11.08 -2.18 2.20
C VAL A 70 12.14 -1.78 3.24
N ARG A 71 11.72 -1.39 4.45
CA ARG A 71 12.64 -1.01 5.53
C ARG A 71 13.54 -2.17 5.96
N GLN A 72 13.00 -3.38 6.04
CA GLN A 72 13.75 -4.58 6.38
C GLN A 72 14.78 -4.92 5.31
N ARG A 73 14.46 -4.82 4.02
CA ARG A 73 15.42 -4.99 2.92
C ARG A 73 16.60 -4.00 3.02
N LEU A 74 16.34 -2.80 3.48
CA LEU A 74 17.36 -1.75 3.64
C LEU A 74 18.17 -1.89 4.94
N GLY A 75 17.81 -2.80 5.84
CA GLY A 75 18.53 -3.06 7.10
C GLY A 75 18.53 -1.88 8.07
N GLY A 76 17.56 -0.95 7.96
CA GLY A 76 17.41 0.20 8.86
C GLY A 76 18.53 1.25 8.79
N ARG A 77 19.46 1.15 7.82
CA ARG A 77 20.55 2.13 7.61
C ARG A 77 20.06 3.36 6.83
N PRO A 78 20.72 4.51 6.98
CA PRO A 78 20.52 5.63 6.08
C PRO A 78 20.83 5.21 4.64
N VAL A 79 19.91 5.45 3.71
CA VAL A 79 20.04 5.04 2.31
C VAL A 79 19.93 6.23 1.37
N LYS A 80 20.55 6.12 0.20
CA LYS A 80 20.40 7.12 -0.85
C LYS A 80 19.01 6.98 -1.49
N PRO A 81 18.43 8.06 -2.03
CA PRO A 81 17.12 8.01 -2.70
C PRO A 81 17.00 6.90 -3.75
N PHE A 82 18.06 6.67 -4.54
CA PHE A 82 18.09 5.61 -5.56
C PHE A 82 17.99 4.19 -4.97
N GLU A 83 18.70 3.91 -3.86
CA GLU A 83 18.62 2.61 -3.17
C GLU A 83 17.22 2.37 -2.60
N LEU A 84 16.57 3.44 -2.14
CA LEU A 84 15.21 3.36 -1.64
C LEU A 84 14.22 3.05 -2.77
N VAL A 85 14.37 3.69 -3.95
CA VAL A 85 13.55 3.38 -5.14
C VAL A 85 13.74 1.93 -5.57
N LEU A 86 14.98 1.44 -5.65
CA LEU A 86 15.25 0.04 -6.00
C LEU A 86 14.60 -0.92 -5.01
N ALA A 87 14.71 -0.67 -3.71
CA ALA A 87 14.08 -1.51 -2.70
C ALA A 87 12.54 -1.55 -2.82
N HIS A 88 11.90 -0.44 -3.24
CA HIS A 88 10.47 -0.42 -3.54
C HIS A 88 10.12 -1.25 -4.79
N ILE A 89 10.95 -1.16 -5.83
CA ILE A 89 10.75 -1.93 -7.05
C ILE A 89 10.93 -3.42 -6.76
N ASP A 90 12.00 -3.80 -6.07
CA ASP A 90 12.27 -5.19 -5.71
C ASP A 90 11.13 -5.77 -4.86
N GLU A 91 10.62 -5.01 -3.87
CA GLU A 91 9.48 -5.43 -3.06
C GLU A 91 8.18 -5.53 -3.87
N ALA A 92 8.00 -4.65 -4.86
CA ALA A 92 6.81 -4.68 -5.72
C ALA A 92 6.82 -5.83 -6.73
N LEU A 93 8.02 -6.24 -7.17
CA LEU A 93 8.24 -7.29 -8.17
C LEU A 93 8.54 -8.67 -7.55
N ASP A 94 8.59 -8.76 -6.23
CA ASP A 94 8.78 -10.05 -5.56
C ASP A 94 7.67 -11.03 -5.98
N GLU A 95 8.08 -12.15 -6.59
CA GLU A 95 7.18 -13.11 -7.29
C GLU A 95 6.31 -13.96 -6.33
N ASP A 96 6.28 -13.61 -5.06
CA ASP A 96 5.44 -14.27 -4.07
C ASP A 96 3.95 -13.94 -4.31
N ASP A 97 3.03 -14.70 -3.69
CA ASP A 97 1.57 -14.43 -3.61
C ASP A 97 1.22 -12.97 -3.24
N ALA A 98 2.23 -12.23 -2.77
CA ALA A 98 2.21 -10.80 -2.49
C ALA A 98 1.87 -9.94 -3.72
N ALA A 99 2.32 -10.28 -4.93
CA ALA A 99 2.05 -9.47 -6.13
C ALA A 99 0.56 -9.47 -6.49
N THR A 100 -0.07 -10.66 -6.47
CA THR A 100 -1.52 -10.79 -6.69
C THR A 100 -2.32 -10.06 -5.61
N ARG A 101 -1.87 -10.14 -4.37
CA ARG A 101 -2.45 -9.43 -3.22
C ARG A 101 -2.37 -7.92 -3.43
N LYS A 102 -1.20 -7.40 -3.74
CA LYS A 102 -0.97 -5.96 -3.98
C LYS A 102 -1.86 -5.44 -5.12
N ALA A 103 -1.96 -6.17 -6.23
CA ALA A 103 -2.82 -5.81 -7.35
C ALA A 103 -4.31 -5.78 -6.96
N ALA A 104 -4.80 -6.77 -6.24
CA ALA A 104 -6.19 -6.81 -5.75
C ALA A 104 -6.50 -5.63 -4.82
N PHE A 105 -5.57 -5.29 -3.93
CA PHE A 105 -5.72 -4.13 -3.04
C PHE A 105 -5.71 -2.81 -3.81
N LEU A 106 -4.82 -2.62 -4.79
CA LEU A 106 -4.79 -1.41 -5.63
C LEU A 106 -6.09 -1.22 -6.39
N VAL A 107 -6.62 -2.27 -7.02
CA VAL A 107 -7.92 -2.21 -7.71
C VAL A 107 -9.04 -1.87 -6.74
N THR A 108 -9.02 -2.46 -5.55
CA THR A 108 -10.02 -2.17 -4.51
C THR A 108 -9.92 -0.73 -4.02
N ALA A 109 -8.70 -0.20 -3.86
CA ALA A 109 -8.46 1.19 -3.49
C ALA A 109 -9.01 2.17 -4.52
N LEU A 110 -8.78 1.92 -5.81
CA LEU A 110 -9.28 2.76 -6.88
C LEU A 110 -10.82 2.85 -6.89
N VAL A 111 -11.50 1.78 -6.50
CA VAL A 111 -12.97 1.71 -6.49
C VAL A 111 -13.59 2.29 -5.21
N HIS A 112 -13.01 2.00 -4.04
CA HIS A 112 -13.64 2.26 -2.75
C HIS A 112 -12.99 3.38 -1.92
N ALA A 113 -11.73 3.71 -2.20
CA ALA A 113 -10.98 4.73 -1.47
C ALA A 113 -10.00 5.47 -2.40
N PRO A 114 -10.50 6.14 -3.46
CA PRO A 114 -9.63 6.81 -4.45
C PRO A 114 -8.78 7.92 -3.84
N ASP A 115 -9.22 8.54 -2.76
CA ASP A 115 -8.50 9.57 -2.02
C ASP A 115 -7.23 9.04 -1.33
N MET A 116 -7.13 7.74 -1.07
CA MET A 116 -5.89 7.11 -0.58
C MET A 116 -4.75 7.10 -1.59
N MET A 117 -5.05 7.29 -2.88
CA MET A 117 -4.02 7.37 -3.91
C MET A 117 -3.23 8.68 -3.85
N GLU A 118 -3.81 9.76 -3.33
CA GLU A 118 -3.12 11.04 -3.26
C GLU A 118 -1.93 11.06 -2.29
N PRO A 119 -2.03 10.56 -1.05
CA PRO A 119 -0.86 10.39 -0.17
C PRO A 119 0.24 9.52 -0.80
N ALA A 120 -0.12 8.44 -1.49
CA ALA A 120 0.85 7.59 -2.17
C ALA A 120 1.56 8.35 -3.31
N ARG A 121 0.82 9.11 -4.11
CA ARG A 121 1.39 9.95 -5.18
C ARG A 121 2.36 10.99 -4.63
N LEU A 122 2.00 11.67 -3.55
CA LEU A 122 2.85 12.66 -2.89
C LEU A 122 4.13 12.01 -2.33
N TYR A 123 4.00 10.85 -1.72
CA TYR A 123 5.13 10.08 -1.20
C TYR A 123 6.11 9.71 -2.32
N TYR A 124 5.64 9.09 -3.41
CA TYR A 124 6.49 8.70 -4.53
C TYR A 124 7.07 9.91 -5.27
N ARG A 125 6.32 11.00 -5.38
CA ARG A 125 6.84 12.24 -5.95
C ARG A 125 8.01 12.78 -5.13
N ALA A 126 7.85 12.90 -3.80
CA ALA A 126 8.92 13.35 -2.92
C ALA A 126 10.16 12.42 -2.97
N LEU A 127 9.96 11.13 -3.21
CA LEU A 127 11.02 10.15 -3.38
C LEU A 127 11.78 10.31 -4.71
N LEU A 128 11.07 10.65 -5.80
CA LEU A 128 11.62 10.72 -7.15
C LEU A 128 12.18 12.11 -7.50
N ASP A 129 11.62 13.20 -6.98
CA ASP A 129 12.05 14.57 -7.28
C ASP A 129 13.58 14.82 -7.11
N PRO A 130 14.25 14.31 -6.05
CA PRO A 130 15.69 14.47 -5.90
C PRO A 130 16.53 13.72 -6.96
N LEU A 131 15.96 12.67 -7.57
CA LEU A 131 16.62 11.90 -8.62
C LEU A 131 16.48 12.59 -9.97
N LEU A 132 15.28 13.10 -10.26
CA LEU A 132 14.95 13.80 -11.51
C LEU A 132 15.69 15.13 -11.61
N SER A 133 15.81 15.88 -10.50
CA SER A 133 16.55 17.16 -10.49
C SER A 133 18.04 17.01 -10.76
N LYS A 134 18.66 15.91 -10.33
CA LYS A 134 20.08 15.62 -10.63
C LYS A 134 20.30 15.13 -12.05
N SER A 135 19.33 14.47 -12.67
CA SER A 135 19.42 14.02 -14.05
C SER A 135 19.30 15.17 -15.04
N GLY A 136 18.46 16.18 -14.75
CA GLY A 136 18.35 17.40 -15.57
C GLY A 136 19.63 18.21 -15.59
N ALA A 137 20.29 18.39 -14.46
CA ALA A 137 21.54 19.16 -14.36
C ALA A 137 22.72 18.48 -15.09
N ALA A 138 22.74 17.15 -15.17
CA ALA A 138 23.77 16.41 -15.91
C ALA A 138 23.58 16.49 -17.43
N HIS A 139 22.35 16.65 -17.90
CA HIS A 139 22.05 16.75 -19.33
C HIS A 139 22.38 18.15 -19.88
N ASP A 140 22.08 19.20 -19.11
CA ASP A 140 22.39 20.59 -19.46
C ASP A 140 23.91 20.84 -19.53
N ASP A 141 24.71 20.20 -18.66
CA ASP A 141 26.17 20.29 -18.69
C ASP A 141 26.81 19.59 -19.90
N GLU A 142 26.20 18.53 -20.43
CA GLU A 142 26.69 17.79 -21.58
C GLU A 142 26.33 18.51 -22.89
N GLU A 143 25.16 19.11 -22.99
CA GLU A 143 24.78 19.96 -24.16
C GLU A 143 25.64 21.23 -24.24
N LEU A 144 25.94 21.89 -23.10
CA LEU A 144 26.83 23.05 -23.10
C LEU A 144 28.26 22.74 -23.48
N ARG A 145 28.78 21.54 -23.22
CA ARG A 145 30.08 21.09 -23.63
C ARG A 145 30.16 20.78 -25.13
N CYS A 146 29.10 20.21 -25.71
CA CYS A 146 29.02 19.94 -27.14
C CYS A 146 28.92 21.20 -27.99
N MET A 147 28.38 22.30 -27.46
CA MET A 147 28.26 23.58 -28.18
C MET A 147 29.51 24.46 -28.10
N SER A 148 30.54 24.06 -27.30
CA SER A 148 31.79 24.81 -27.09
C SER A 148 33.01 24.22 -27.79
N SER A 149 32.84 23.19 -28.63
CA SER A 149 33.87 22.54 -29.44
C SER A 149 33.58 22.72 -30.91
#